data_54217612d221fa97ed2ec25d91b44ef5
#
_entry.id   54217612d221fa97ed2ec25d91b44ef5
#
_cell.length_a   1.000
_cell.length_b   1.000
_cell.length_c   1.000
_cell.angle_alpha   90.00
_cell.angle_beta   90.00
_cell.angle_gamma   90.00
#
_symmetry.space_group_name_H-M   'P 1'
#
loop_
_entity.id
_entity.type
_entity.pdbx_description
1 polymer ?
#
loop_
_entity_poly.entity_id
_entity_poly.type
_entity_poly.pdbx_seq_one_letter_code
_entity_poly.pdbx_strand_id
1 'polypeptide(L)'
;MRRVLCPVETLYVRQRSRAVLSCTLRGRLDAEALSTVFDDVTEAHPSLRSRTVPDGEGFAMHLLDEAERPRLSVRTGAVEDTFPTELNTSLPFGGPLSRATLVHSPDGEEHAFVLSVDHSIVDGRSAMALLNEVWERYRKLVEHGERLGDADRATAYPPSISALLPPADPEKTAAYLLRRTDEVRRRPAELIPFDIDDPTAVADRGEGRIESALLALDAERTDRLRRTARATGVSVHALITAALLATARRQLPGDEPRTLGCLSPVDLRSRLSPPAPALMMIPAVTTHLQTLDVAPDADPFELARTVHARLGEFLAGDEPFQEIRITPEIPRNPFLQLATVIATNMGVLPGPRLPEGLEITGMRLLPGRENYFPAAGRSPVMACVISVDGRLTIEFPFFTACFSPELVQGFRDGVGTVLDTFTEAAEPAPAPAD
;
A
#
# COMPACT_ATOMS: atom_id res chain seq x y z
N MET A 1 0.89 26.32 11.88
CA MET A 1 2.04 25.63 11.23
C MET A 1 1.85 25.65 9.71
N ARG A 2 2.96 25.74 8.93
CA ARG A 2 2.97 25.61 7.46
C ARG A 2 4.21 24.86 7.01
N ARG A 3 4.11 23.93 6.04
CA ARG A 3 5.23 23.22 5.42
C ARG A 3 4.95 23.01 3.92
N VAL A 4 5.88 23.41 3.06
CA VAL A 4 5.83 23.10 1.62
C VAL A 4 6.03 21.61 1.42
N LEU A 5 5.23 21.02 0.54
CA LEU A 5 5.31 19.58 0.21
C LEU A 5 6.45 19.33 -0.78
N CYS A 6 7.16 18.22 -0.57
CA CYS A 6 8.18 17.77 -1.50
C CYS A 6 7.55 17.10 -2.75
N PRO A 7 8.35 16.80 -3.80
CA PRO A 7 7.81 16.22 -5.03
C PRO A 7 7.03 14.91 -4.85
N VAL A 8 7.47 14.02 -3.95
CA VAL A 8 6.78 12.76 -3.66
C VAL A 8 5.42 13.03 -3.03
N GLU A 9 5.36 13.89 -2.03
CA GLU A 9 4.12 14.29 -1.37
C GLU A 9 3.17 14.98 -2.35
N THR A 10 3.68 15.87 -3.19
CA THR A 10 2.94 16.56 -4.26
C THR A 10 2.34 15.57 -5.27
N LEU A 11 3.09 14.50 -5.61
CA LEU A 11 2.59 13.46 -6.52
C LEU A 11 1.34 12.77 -5.93
N TYR A 12 1.37 12.40 -4.63
CA TYR A 12 0.22 11.78 -3.97
C TYR A 12 -0.99 12.71 -3.86
N VAL A 13 -0.78 14.01 -3.59
CA VAL A 13 -1.88 15.00 -3.63
C VAL A 13 -2.53 15.05 -5.01
N ARG A 14 -1.74 15.09 -6.09
CA ARG A 14 -2.24 15.10 -7.48
C ARG A 14 -2.98 13.81 -7.84
N GLN A 15 -2.55 12.69 -7.29
CA GLN A 15 -3.20 11.40 -7.47
C GLN A 15 -4.45 11.25 -6.60
N ARG A 16 -4.69 12.16 -5.66
CA ARG A 16 -5.76 12.05 -4.65
C ARG A 16 -5.76 10.67 -3.99
N SER A 17 -4.56 10.23 -3.63
CA SER A 17 -4.33 8.91 -3.07
C SER A 17 -4.42 8.94 -1.56
N ARG A 18 -5.00 7.93 -0.97
CA ARG A 18 -5.10 7.74 0.48
C ARG A 18 -4.82 6.29 0.86
N ALA A 19 -4.30 6.07 2.05
CA ALA A 19 -4.24 4.77 2.69
C ALA A 19 -5.54 4.56 3.48
N VAL A 20 -6.24 3.46 3.23
CA VAL A 20 -7.46 3.07 3.93
C VAL A 20 -7.17 1.80 4.71
N LEU A 21 -7.14 1.92 6.04
CA LEU A 21 -6.88 0.83 6.97
C LEU A 21 -8.18 0.43 7.65
N SER A 22 -8.37 -0.85 7.87
CA SER A 22 -9.52 -1.36 8.62
C SER A 22 -9.10 -2.44 9.60
N CYS A 23 -9.70 -2.39 10.80
CA CYS A 23 -9.77 -3.51 11.72
C CYS A 23 -11.23 -3.89 11.91
N THR A 24 -11.57 -5.16 11.69
CA THR A 24 -12.79 -5.75 12.24
C THR A 24 -12.46 -6.34 13.59
N LEU A 25 -13.36 -6.13 14.56
CA LEU A 25 -13.14 -6.49 15.96
C LEU A 25 -14.37 -7.18 16.52
N ARG A 26 -14.14 -8.02 17.54
CA ARG A 26 -15.18 -8.64 18.33
C ARG A 26 -14.90 -8.44 19.82
N GLY A 27 -15.95 -8.17 20.59
CA GLY A 27 -15.86 -7.98 22.02
C GLY A 27 -16.27 -6.58 22.48
N ARG A 28 -15.96 -6.21 23.71
CA ARG A 28 -16.35 -4.91 24.28
C ARG A 28 -15.46 -3.79 23.79
N LEU A 29 -16.05 -2.78 23.17
CA LEU A 29 -15.36 -1.58 22.71
C LEU A 29 -16.06 -0.34 23.26
N ASP A 30 -15.29 0.51 23.94
CA ASP A 30 -15.72 1.83 24.43
C ASP A 30 -15.46 2.89 23.34
N ALA A 31 -16.55 3.34 22.70
CA ALA A 31 -16.48 4.32 21.61
C ALA A 31 -16.06 5.72 22.11
N GLU A 32 -16.36 6.11 23.36
CA GLU A 32 -15.96 7.40 23.92
C GLU A 32 -14.46 7.40 24.21
N ALA A 33 -13.95 6.30 24.75
CA ALA A 33 -12.52 6.11 24.93
C ALA A 33 -11.77 6.13 23.59
N LEU A 34 -12.29 5.46 22.56
CA LEU A 34 -11.67 5.48 21.22
C LEU A 34 -11.73 6.87 20.58
N SER A 35 -12.83 7.61 20.75
CA SER A 35 -12.94 9.00 20.31
C SER A 35 -11.90 9.89 20.97
N THR A 36 -11.73 9.73 22.29
CA THR A 36 -10.70 10.43 23.06
C THR A 36 -9.29 10.12 22.55
N VAL A 37 -9.02 8.85 22.26
CA VAL A 37 -7.72 8.41 21.70
C VAL A 37 -7.49 8.98 20.30
N PHE A 38 -8.50 9.02 19.45
CA PHE A 38 -8.36 9.61 18.11
C PHE A 38 -8.04 11.09 18.19
N ASP A 39 -8.67 11.82 19.12
CA ASP A 39 -8.34 13.20 19.40
C ASP A 39 -6.89 13.35 19.87
N ASP A 40 -6.44 12.53 20.82
CA ASP A 40 -5.07 12.52 21.33
C ASP A 40 -4.04 12.22 20.22
N VAL A 41 -4.33 11.23 19.34
CA VAL A 41 -3.46 10.88 18.22
C VAL A 41 -3.38 12.03 17.19
N THR A 42 -4.48 12.71 16.89
CA THR A 42 -4.46 13.88 15.99
C THR A 42 -3.71 15.07 16.59
N GLU A 43 -3.66 15.18 17.93
CA GLU A 43 -2.80 16.16 18.64
C GLU A 43 -1.32 15.79 18.56
N ALA A 44 -1.00 14.50 18.72
CA ALA A 44 0.38 14.02 18.62
C ALA A 44 0.94 14.18 17.19
N HIS A 45 0.08 14.07 16.18
CA HIS A 45 0.47 14.11 14.77
C HIS A 45 -0.25 15.23 14.00
N PRO A 46 0.27 16.47 14.01
CA PRO A 46 -0.40 17.61 13.40
C PRO A 46 -0.68 17.44 11.89
N SER A 47 0.02 16.56 11.19
CA SER A 47 -0.27 16.22 9.79
C SER A 47 -1.70 15.68 9.62
N LEU A 48 -2.23 14.92 10.59
CA LEU A 48 -3.57 14.34 10.52
C LEU A 48 -4.68 15.39 10.56
N ARG A 49 -4.46 16.48 11.29
CA ARG A 49 -5.38 17.63 11.40
C ARG A 49 -4.93 18.82 10.57
N SER A 50 -4.40 18.54 9.40
CA SER A 50 -3.97 19.55 8.43
C SER A 50 -4.73 19.40 7.12
N ARG A 51 -4.62 20.41 6.27
CA ARG A 51 -5.11 20.41 4.89
C ARG A 51 -3.99 20.75 3.94
N THR A 52 -4.10 20.31 2.69
CA THR A 52 -3.24 20.75 1.61
C THR A 52 -3.87 21.91 0.86
N VAL A 53 -3.06 22.91 0.52
CA VAL A 53 -3.46 24.05 -0.29
C VAL A 53 -2.46 24.24 -1.45
N PRO A 54 -2.90 24.76 -2.61
CA PRO A 54 -1.97 25.10 -3.70
C PRO A 54 -0.92 26.10 -3.23
N ASP A 55 0.35 25.91 -3.66
CA ASP A 55 1.48 26.78 -3.36
C ASP A 55 2.43 26.81 -4.55
N GLY A 56 2.33 27.82 -5.40
CA GLY A 56 3.03 27.86 -6.68
C GLY A 56 2.62 26.70 -7.60
N GLU A 57 3.59 25.97 -8.10
CA GLU A 57 3.35 24.76 -8.93
C GLU A 57 3.10 23.48 -8.09
N GLY A 58 3.21 23.58 -6.77
CA GLY A 58 3.06 22.47 -5.82
C GLY A 58 1.97 22.72 -4.79
N PHE A 59 2.20 22.21 -3.60
CA PHE A 59 1.27 22.31 -2.47
C PHE A 59 2.03 22.61 -1.18
N ALA A 60 1.31 23.22 -0.23
CA ALA A 60 1.75 23.35 1.15
C ALA A 60 0.72 22.74 2.10
N MET A 61 1.19 22.23 3.22
CA MET A 61 0.36 21.75 4.32
C MET A 61 0.16 22.85 5.35
N HIS A 62 -1.07 23.06 5.78
CA HIS A 62 -1.49 24.01 6.78
C HIS A 62 -2.29 23.33 7.87
N LEU A 63 -2.05 23.73 9.12
CA LEU A 63 -2.84 23.25 10.25
C LEU A 63 -4.27 23.77 10.13
N LEU A 64 -5.26 22.92 10.40
CA LEU A 64 -6.67 23.29 10.50
C LEU A 64 -6.98 24.04 11.79
N ASP A 65 -8.02 24.85 11.77
CA ASP A 65 -8.61 25.41 12.97
C ASP A 65 -9.29 24.31 13.79
N GLU A 66 -9.49 24.56 15.10
CA GLU A 66 -10.08 23.56 16.02
C GLU A 66 -11.48 23.09 15.58
N ALA A 67 -12.26 23.98 14.97
CA ALA A 67 -13.61 23.66 14.47
C ALA A 67 -13.62 22.72 13.24
N GLU A 68 -12.52 22.69 12.48
CA GLU A 68 -12.36 21.86 11.26
C GLU A 68 -11.62 20.54 11.55
N ARG A 69 -11.21 20.33 12.79
CA ARG A 69 -10.44 19.17 13.22
C ARG A 69 -11.19 17.85 12.95
N PRO A 70 -10.54 16.80 12.42
CA PRO A 70 -11.18 15.50 12.25
C PRO A 70 -11.58 14.90 13.60
N ARG A 71 -12.77 14.33 13.65
CA ARG A 71 -13.33 13.63 14.80
C ARG A 71 -13.68 12.21 14.41
N LEU A 72 -13.69 11.28 15.38
CA LEU A 72 -14.18 9.93 15.15
C LEU A 72 -15.68 9.97 14.87
N SER A 73 -16.08 9.44 13.72
CA SER A 73 -17.50 9.21 13.40
C SER A 73 -17.93 7.86 13.95
N VAL A 74 -18.92 7.85 14.84
CA VAL A 74 -19.46 6.61 15.42
C VAL A 74 -20.88 6.40 14.94
N ARG A 75 -21.20 5.19 14.47
CA ARG A 75 -22.54 4.82 13.98
C ARG A 75 -22.84 3.33 14.21
N THR A 76 -24.12 2.96 14.18
CA THR A 76 -24.56 1.56 14.16
C THR A 76 -24.92 1.17 12.73
N GLY A 77 -24.54 -0.03 12.30
CA GLY A 77 -24.82 -0.52 10.94
C GLY A 77 -24.17 -1.86 10.63
N ALA A 78 -24.14 -2.19 9.34
CA ALA A 78 -23.47 -3.38 8.84
C ALA A 78 -21.94 -3.19 8.89
N VAL A 79 -21.28 -4.04 9.66
CA VAL A 79 -19.82 -4.00 9.89
C VAL A 79 -19.08 -4.34 8.58
N GLU A 80 -19.60 -5.31 7.82
CA GLU A 80 -19.05 -5.78 6.56
C GLU A 80 -19.05 -4.72 5.44
N ASP A 81 -20.01 -3.80 5.43
CA ASP A 81 -20.15 -2.76 4.43
C ASP A 81 -19.27 -1.52 4.74
N THR A 82 -18.70 -1.46 5.94
CA THR A 82 -17.96 -0.28 6.39
C THR A 82 -16.70 -0.05 5.58
N PHE A 83 -15.86 -1.07 5.40
CA PHE A 83 -14.61 -0.92 4.65
C PHE A 83 -14.85 -0.60 3.17
N PRO A 84 -15.74 -1.29 2.42
CA PRO A 84 -16.07 -0.92 1.04
C PRO A 84 -16.58 0.51 0.91
N THR A 85 -17.42 0.97 1.84
CA THR A 85 -17.94 2.33 1.88
C THR A 85 -16.82 3.34 2.08
N GLU A 86 -15.98 3.16 3.09
CA GLU A 86 -14.88 4.09 3.40
C GLU A 86 -13.78 4.06 2.33
N LEU A 87 -13.52 2.92 1.70
CA LEU A 87 -12.60 2.79 0.56
C LEU A 87 -13.05 3.65 -0.64
N ASN A 88 -14.36 3.84 -0.81
CA ASN A 88 -14.95 4.63 -1.88
C ASN A 88 -15.34 6.06 -1.44
N THR A 89 -15.13 6.43 -0.17
CA THR A 89 -15.41 7.78 0.32
C THR A 89 -14.14 8.62 0.34
N SER A 90 -14.08 9.62 -0.53
CA SER A 90 -12.94 10.52 -0.68
C SER A 90 -12.67 11.36 0.56
N LEU A 91 -11.41 11.74 0.77
CA LEU A 91 -11.08 12.86 1.64
C LEU A 91 -11.31 14.17 0.86
N PRO A 92 -11.99 15.18 1.45
CA PRO A 92 -12.28 16.43 0.75
C PRO A 92 -10.99 17.19 0.47
N PHE A 93 -10.81 17.68 -0.77
CA PHE A 93 -9.68 18.55 -1.08
C PHE A 93 -9.77 19.84 -0.26
N GLY A 94 -8.66 20.22 0.38
CA GLY A 94 -8.63 21.37 1.31
C GLY A 94 -9.26 21.11 2.67
N GLY A 95 -9.76 19.91 2.93
CA GLY A 95 -10.22 19.44 4.25
C GLY A 95 -9.14 18.63 4.99
N PRO A 96 -9.53 17.99 6.10
CA PRO A 96 -8.62 17.16 6.91
C PRO A 96 -7.96 16.06 6.11
N LEU A 97 -6.66 15.82 6.36
CA LEU A 97 -5.87 14.75 5.75
C LEU A 97 -6.10 13.38 6.40
N SER A 98 -7.03 13.29 7.33
CA SER A 98 -7.44 12.03 7.96
C SER A 98 -8.93 12.00 8.22
N ARG A 99 -9.50 10.79 8.28
CA ARG A 99 -10.86 10.49 8.72
C ARG A 99 -10.87 9.16 9.44
N ALA A 100 -11.57 9.07 10.56
CA ALA A 100 -11.80 7.83 11.28
C ALA A 100 -13.30 7.55 11.42
N THR A 101 -13.69 6.30 11.21
CA THR A 101 -15.07 5.82 11.33
C THR A 101 -15.08 4.54 12.16
N LEU A 102 -15.97 4.49 13.15
CA LEU A 102 -16.31 3.31 13.92
C LEU A 102 -17.76 2.92 13.66
N VAL A 103 -17.98 1.69 13.26
CA VAL A 103 -19.32 1.12 13.11
C VAL A 103 -19.48 -0.05 14.06
N HIS A 104 -20.56 -0.02 14.85
CA HIS A 104 -20.97 -1.14 15.69
C HIS A 104 -22.06 -1.93 14.99
N SER A 105 -22.02 -3.26 15.10
CA SER A 105 -23.18 -4.10 14.76
C SER A 105 -24.40 -3.77 15.64
N PRO A 106 -25.63 -4.04 15.21
CA PRO A 106 -26.82 -3.73 16.00
C PRO A 106 -26.88 -4.41 17.38
N ASP A 107 -26.23 -5.57 17.53
CA ASP A 107 -26.09 -6.27 18.81
C ASP A 107 -24.92 -5.78 19.66
N GLY A 108 -24.04 -4.97 19.09
CA GLY A 108 -22.87 -4.41 19.78
C GLY A 108 -21.71 -5.38 19.99
N GLU A 109 -21.75 -6.57 19.39
CA GLU A 109 -20.71 -7.59 19.56
C GLU A 109 -19.56 -7.47 18.54
N GLU A 110 -19.84 -6.93 17.36
CA GLU A 110 -18.86 -6.75 16.28
C GLU A 110 -18.69 -5.28 15.93
N HIS A 111 -17.48 -4.93 15.53
CA HIS A 111 -17.12 -3.54 15.19
C HIS A 111 -16.22 -3.50 13.96
N ALA A 112 -16.35 -2.41 13.19
CA ALA A 112 -15.39 -2.03 12.17
C ALA A 112 -14.82 -0.64 12.50
N PHE A 113 -13.52 -0.55 12.69
CA PHE A 113 -12.79 0.71 12.75
C PHE A 113 -12.05 0.92 11.44
N VAL A 114 -12.31 2.04 10.76
CA VAL A 114 -11.64 2.39 9.52
C VAL A 114 -10.95 3.75 9.67
N LEU A 115 -9.67 3.78 9.31
CA LEU A 115 -8.83 4.97 9.30
C LEU A 115 -8.39 5.26 7.86
N SER A 116 -8.83 6.39 7.31
CA SER A 116 -8.41 6.91 6.01
C SER A 116 -7.43 8.05 6.21
N VAL A 117 -6.25 7.98 5.59
CA VAL A 117 -5.19 8.99 5.71
C VAL A 117 -4.65 9.33 4.32
N ASP A 118 -4.53 10.64 4.02
CA ASP A 118 -3.97 11.11 2.74
C ASP A 118 -2.53 10.58 2.56
N HIS A 119 -2.25 10.03 1.38
CA HIS A 119 -0.97 9.37 1.12
C HIS A 119 0.20 10.36 1.05
N SER A 120 -0.07 11.69 0.97
CA SER A 120 0.98 12.71 1.05
C SER A 120 1.63 12.81 2.44
N ILE A 121 0.99 12.25 3.47
CA ILE A 121 1.51 12.28 4.85
C ILE A 121 1.82 10.89 5.42
N VAL A 122 1.53 9.82 4.69
CA VAL A 122 1.83 8.44 5.09
C VAL A 122 2.27 7.59 3.90
N ASP A 123 2.97 6.52 4.18
CA ASP A 123 3.05 5.31 3.37
C ASP A 123 2.45 4.12 4.13
N GLY A 124 2.48 2.93 3.54
CA GLY A 124 1.90 1.75 4.18
C GLY A 124 2.50 1.44 5.55
N ARG A 125 3.82 1.66 5.75
CA ARG A 125 4.47 1.40 7.05
C ARG A 125 4.07 2.40 8.12
N SER A 126 4.07 3.69 7.81
CA SER A 126 3.64 4.70 8.80
C SER A 126 2.13 4.65 9.04
N ALA A 127 1.33 4.28 8.05
CA ALA A 127 -0.10 4.06 8.22
C ALA A 127 -0.39 2.91 9.19
N MET A 128 0.32 1.78 9.06
CA MET A 128 0.21 0.66 10.00
C MET A 128 0.74 1.00 11.41
N ALA A 129 1.86 1.74 11.48
CA ALA A 129 2.39 2.20 12.77
C ALA A 129 1.40 3.14 13.48
N LEU A 130 0.71 4.01 12.71
CA LEU A 130 -0.34 4.88 13.22
C LEU A 130 -1.54 4.08 13.75
N LEU A 131 -2.00 3.06 13.01
CA LEU A 131 -3.07 2.18 13.47
C LEU A 131 -2.70 1.47 14.78
N ASN A 132 -1.46 0.97 14.87
CA ASN A 132 -0.94 0.34 16.08
C ASN A 132 -0.86 1.34 17.26
N GLU A 133 -0.50 2.59 17.00
CA GLU A 133 -0.51 3.64 18.02
C GLU A 133 -1.92 3.93 18.56
N VAL A 134 -2.92 4.03 17.65
CA VAL A 134 -4.33 4.20 18.06
C VAL A 134 -4.73 3.10 19.06
N TRP A 135 -4.47 1.84 18.71
CA TRP A 135 -4.88 0.71 19.56
C TRP A 135 -4.05 0.59 20.83
N GLU A 136 -2.75 0.88 20.81
CA GLU A 136 -1.92 0.89 22.01
C GLU A 136 -2.35 1.99 22.99
N ARG A 137 -2.68 3.19 22.48
CA ARG A 137 -3.23 4.29 23.30
C ARG A 137 -4.61 3.94 23.85
N TYR A 138 -5.47 3.31 23.02
CA TYR A 138 -6.78 2.83 23.47
C TYR A 138 -6.65 1.83 24.61
N ARG A 139 -5.78 0.84 24.46
CA ARG A 139 -5.48 -0.14 25.52
C ARG A 139 -5.02 0.54 26.81
N LYS A 140 -4.05 1.45 26.74
CA LYS A 140 -3.55 2.19 27.90
C LYS A 140 -4.62 3.04 28.59
N LEU A 141 -5.49 3.68 27.81
CA LEU A 141 -6.58 4.48 28.35
C LEU A 141 -7.59 3.60 29.08
N VAL A 142 -8.02 2.48 28.47
CA VAL A 142 -9.05 1.60 29.04
C VAL A 142 -8.52 0.82 30.26
N GLU A 143 -7.28 0.30 30.20
CA GLU A 143 -6.69 -0.51 31.26
C GLU A 143 -6.12 0.33 32.43
N HIS A 144 -5.58 1.51 32.15
CA HIS A 144 -4.80 2.28 33.11
C HIS A 144 -5.25 3.75 33.29
N GLY A 145 -6.21 4.23 32.49
CA GLY A 145 -6.62 5.63 32.49
C GLY A 145 -5.57 6.59 31.93
N GLU A 146 -4.55 6.09 31.24
CA GLU A 146 -3.45 6.88 30.70
C GLU A 146 -3.89 7.66 29.45
N ARG A 147 -3.61 8.95 29.44
CA ARG A 147 -3.85 9.85 28.32
C ARG A 147 -2.56 10.41 27.73
N LEU A 148 -2.68 11.08 26.58
CA LEU A 148 -1.59 11.80 25.95
C LEU A 148 -0.99 12.83 26.91
N GLY A 149 0.33 12.74 27.14
CA GLY A 149 1.07 13.76 27.87
C GLY A 149 1.44 14.96 26.98
N ASP A 150 1.70 16.11 27.60
CA ASP A 150 2.13 17.31 26.84
C ASP A 150 3.45 17.08 26.08
N ALA A 151 4.31 16.22 26.59
CA ALA A 151 5.57 15.84 25.93
C ALA A 151 5.39 15.06 24.62
N ASP A 152 4.22 14.42 24.42
CA ASP A 152 3.93 13.63 23.22
C ASP A 152 3.36 14.49 22.07
N ARG A 153 3.02 15.75 22.35
CA ARG A 153 2.43 16.66 21.35
C ARG A 153 3.51 17.24 20.45
N ALA A 154 3.42 16.95 19.15
CA ALA A 154 4.35 17.53 18.21
C ALA A 154 4.10 19.03 18.01
N THR A 155 5.17 19.83 18.14
CA THR A 155 5.15 21.28 17.95
C THR A 155 5.51 21.72 16.51
N ALA A 156 5.88 20.76 15.66
CA ALA A 156 6.25 20.97 14.27
C ALA A 156 5.84 19.78 13.40
N TYR A 157 5.71 20.01 12.10
CA TYR A 157 5.59 18.93 11.14
C TYR A 157 6.89 18.12 11.04
N PRO A 158 6.82 16.81 10.76
CA PRO A 158 8.01 16.04 10.43
C PRO A 158 8.67 16.62 9.16
N PRO A 159 10.01 16.49 9.02
CA PRO A 159 10.69 16.87 7.79
C PRO A 159 10.17 16.03 6.61
N SER A 160 10.16 16.58 5.40
CA SER A 160 9.85 15.79 4.21
C SER A 160 10.93 14.76 3.94
N ILE A 161 10.59 13.70 3.19
CA ILE A 161 11.59 12.70 2.79
C ILE A 161 12.77 13.36 2.03
N SER A 162 12.50 14.36 1.21
CA SER A 162 13.57 15.08 0.47
C SER A 162 14.59 15.77 1.38
N ALA A 163 14.17 16.22 2.57
CA ALA A 163 15.07 16.83 3.55
C ALA A 163 15.91 15.79 4.34
N LEU A 164 15.53 14.53 4.30
CA LEU A 164 16.20 13.42 4.98
C LEU A 164 17.15 12.64 4.07
N LEU A 165 17.09 12.87 2.76
CA LEU A 165 17.97 12.19 1.80
C LEU A 165 19.43 12.64 1.98
N PRO A 166 20.41 11.77 1.70
CA PRO A 166 21.81 12.17 1.60
C PRO A 166 22.00 13.35 0.62
N PRO A 167 23.09 14.10 0.70
CA PRO A 167 23.38 15.15 -0.28
C PRO A 167 23.24 14.65 -1.71
N ALA A 168 22.60 15.46 -2.58
CA ALA A 168 22.41 15.10 -3.98
C ALA A 168 23.69 15.35 -4.78
N ASP A 169 23.97 14.46 -5.73
CA ASP A 169 24.89 14.69 -6.83
C ASP A 169 24.05 14.89 -8.10
N PRO A 170 23.95 16.14 -8.61
CA PRO A 170 23.10 16.44 -9.77
C PRO A 170 23.50 15.68 -11.04
N GLU A 171 24.80 15.45 -11.25
CA GLU A 171 25.30 14.73 -12.44
C GLU A 171 24.90 13.26 -12.39
N LYS A 172 25.05 12.62 -11.22
CA LYS A 172 24.56 11.24 -11.01
C LYS A 172 23.06 11.13 -11.19
N THR A 173 22.28 12.08 -10.65
CA THR A 173 20.82 12.06 -10.78
C THR A 173 20.40 12.23 -12.25
N ALA A 174 21.04 13.13 -13.00
CA ALA A 174 20.79 13.30 -14.43
C ALA A 174 21.16 12.05 -15.24
N ALA A 175 22.31 11.44 -14.98
CA ALA A 175 22.75 10.21 -15.63
C ALA A 175 21.78 9.05 -15.32
N TYR A 176 21.31 8.95 -14.08
CA TYR A 176 20.30 7.97 -13.66
C TYR A 176 18.99 8.16 -14.43
N LEU A 177 18.47 9.39 -14.51
CA LEU A 177 17.24 9.70 -15.25
C LEU A 177 17.36 9.33 -16.73
N LEU A 178 18.49 9.66 -17.37
CA LEU A 178 18.72 9.32 -18.77
C LEU A 178 18.71 7.80 -18.98
N ARG A 179 19.42 7.04 -18.15
CA ARG A 179 19.45 5.59 -18.19
C ARG A 179 18.06 4.98 -18.01
N ARG A 180 17.30 5.43 -16.99
CA ARG A 180 15.95 4.94 -16.72
C ARG A 180 14.99 5.24 -17.87
N THR A 181 15.07 6.46 -18.43
CA THR A 181 14.23 6.87 -19.56
C THR A 181 14.54 6.04 -20.82
N ASP A 182 15.81 5.76 -21.08
CA ASP A 182 16.23 4.93 -22.20
C ASP A 182 15.79 3.47 -22.03
N GLU A 183 15.93 2.92 -20.83
CA GLU A 183 15.48 1.56 -20.48
C GLU A 183 13.97 1.36 -20.73
N VAL A 184 13.11 2.22 -20.19
CA VAL A 184 11.67 2.09 -20.33
C VAL A 184 11.18 2.38 -21.77
N ARG A 185 11.91 3.16 -22.56
CA ARG A 185 11.62 3.39 -23.96
C ARG A 185 11.99 2.20 -24.86
N ARG A 186 13.11 1.56 -24.56
CA ARG A 186 13.54 0.37 -25.32
C ARG A 186 12.71 -0.85 -25.01
N ARG A 187 12.24 -0.98 -23.79
CA ARG A 187 11.48 -2.14 -23.29
C ARG A 187 10.26 -1.70 -22.48
N PRO A 188 9.25 -1.11 -23.14
CA PRO A 188 8.03 -0.72 -22.45
C PRO A 188 7.30 -1.96 -21.94
N ALA A 189 6.83 -1.90 -20.70
CA ALA A 189 6.03 -2.96 -20.11
C ALA A 189 4.63 -3.00 -20.76
N GLU A 190 4.15 -4.17 -21.13
CA GLU A 190 2.76 -4.37 -21.51
C GLU A 190 1.86 -4.28 -20.28
N LEU A 191 0.74 -3.59 -20.42
CA LEU A 191 -0.29 -3.45 -19.40
C LEU A 191 -1.46 -4.40 -19.67
N ILE A 192 -2.21 -4.75 -18.63
CA ILE A 192 -3.41 -5.58 -18.78
C ILE A 192 -4.51 -4.75 -19.44
N PRO A 193 -5.09 -5.22 -20.56
CA PRO A 193 -6.23 -4.57 -21.20
C PRO A 193 -7.45 -4.56 -20.29
N PHE A 194 -8.25 -3.51 -20.36
CA PHE A 194 -9.56 -3.50 -19.73
C PHE A 194 -10.50 -4.49 -20.41
N ASP A 195 -11.37 -5.09 -19.63
CA ASP A 195 -12.41 -6.01 -20.11
C ASP A 195 -13.82 -5.42 -20.01
N ILE A 196 -13.93 -4.11 -19.72
CA ILE A 196 -15.18 -3.37 -19.73
C ILE A 196 -15.34 -2.72 -21.13
N ASP A 197 -16.49 -2.89 -21.77
CA ASP A 197 -16.74 -2.44 -23.14
C ASP A 197 -16.63 -0.92 -23.32
N ASP A 198 -17.10 -0.13 -22.35
CA ASP A 198 -17.00 1.33 -22.37
C ASP A 198 -16.60 1.87 -20.99
N PRO A 199 -15.31 1.75 -20.63
CA PRO A 199 -14.82 2.18 -19.31
C PRO A 199 -15.06 3.67 -19.05
N THR A 200 -14.98 4.51 -20.07
CA THR A 200 -15.16 5.97 -19.94
C THR A 200 -16.62 6.29 -19.62
N ALA A 201 -17.56 5.70 -20.33
CA ALA A 201 -18.98 5.93 -20.07
C ALA A 201 -19.41 5.42 -18.67
N VAL A 202 -18.86 4.30 -18.20
CA VAL A 202 -19.11 3.81 -16.82
C VAL A 202 -18.58 4.81 -15.80
N ALA A 203 -17.37 5.32 -15.99
CA ALA A 203 -16.76 6.31 -15.09
C ALA A 203 -17.52 7.64 -15.10
N ASP A 204 -17.92 8.13 -16.28
CA ASP A 204 -18.63 9.41 -16.45
C ASP A 204 -20.03 9.38 -15.79
N ARG A 205 -20.68 8.23 -15.76
CA ARG A 205 -21.94 8.04 -15.02
C ARG A 205 -21.76 7.93 -13.50
N GLY A 206 -20.52 7.89 -13.01
CA GLY A 206 -20.21 7.70 -11.58
C GLY A 206 -20.55 6.29 -11.06
N GLU A 207 -20.67 5.31 -11.96
CA GLU A 207 -20.97 3.92 -11.62
C GLU A 207 -19.73 3.14 -11.19
N GLY A 208 -18.53 3.66 -11.50
CA GLY A 208 -17.27 3.04 -11.13
C GLY A 208 -16.98 3.17 -9.63
N ARG A 209 -16.50 2.08 -9.03
CA ARG A 209 -16.06 2.03 -7.64
C ARG A 209 -14.81 1.17 -7.47
N ILE A 210 -14.11 1.36 -6.36
CA ILE A 210 -12.98 0.50 -6.00
C ILE A 210 -13.56 -0.73 -5.31
N GLU A 211 -13.24 -1.90 -5.85
CA GLU A 211 -13.45 -3.21 -5.22
C GLU A 211 -12.11 -3.91 -5.03
N SER A 212 -12.09 -5.04 -4.35
CA SER A 212 -10.89 -5.88 -4.21
C SER A 212 -11.22 -7.36 -4.18
N ALA A 213 -10.33 -8.18 -4.74
CA ALA A 213 -10.34 -9.61 -4.55
C ALA A 213 -9.27 -10.01 -3.52
N LEU A 214 -9.62 -10.86 -2.56
CA LEU A 214 -8.74 -11.28 -1.47
C LEU A 214 -8.22 -12.71 -1.72
N LEU A 215 -6.91 -12.88 -1.63
CA LEU A 215 -6.24 -14.17 -1.52
C LEU A 215 -5.62 -14.26 -0.11
N ALA A 216 -6.10 -15.18 0.70
CA ALA A 216 -5.60 -15.41 2.05
C ALA A 216 -4.85 -16.73 2.14
N LEU A 217 -3.62 -16.70 2.65
CA LEU A 217 -2.86 -17.87 3.03
C LEU A 217 -2.93 -18.01 4.55
N ASP A 218 -3.37 -19.17 5.02
CA ASP A 218 -3.33 -19.50 6.44
C ASP A 218 -1.89 -19.55 6.97
N ALA A 219 -1.72 -19.80 8.25
CA ALA A 219 -0.41 -19.81 8.89
C ALA A 219 0.50 -20.93 8.33
N GLU A 220 -0.06 -22.10 7.99
CA GLU A 220 0.69 -23.22 7.48
C GLU A 220 1.18 -22.97 6.04
N ARG A 221 0.30 -22.50 5.13
CA ARG A 221 0.69 -22.14 3.76
C ARG A 221 1.68 -20.96 3.76
N THR A 222 1.50 -19.99 4.64
CA THR A 222 2.43 -18.86 4.81
C THR A 222 3.81 -19.34 5.26
N ASP A 223 3.87 -20.27 6.21
CA ASP A 223 5.15 -20.82 6.69
C ASP A 223 5.82 -21.68 5.62
N ARG A 224 5.08 -22.51 4.87
CA ARG A 224 5.60 -23.23 3.71
C ARG A 224 6.22 -22.27 2.69
N LEU A 225 5.52 -21.21 2.30
CA LEU A 225 6.04 -20.20 1.37
C LEU A 225 7.34 -19.55 1.88
N ARG A 226 7.42 -19.25 3.18
CA ARG A 226 8.65 -18.73 3.81
C ARG A 226 9.79 -19.74 3.82
N ARG A 227 9.50 -21.02 4.05
CA ARG A 227 10.52 -22.09 3.96
C ARG A 227 11.05 -22.23 2.54
N THR A 228 10.17 -22.24 1.53
CA THR A 228 10.60 -22.28 0.11
C THR A 228 11.48 -21.09 -0.22
N ALA A 229 11.11 -19.88 0.18
CA ALA A 229 11.91 -18.68 -0.05
C ALA A 229 13.33 -18.83 0.52
N ARG A 230 13.46 -19.33 1.76
CA ARG A 230 14.78 -19.59 2.38
C ARG A 230 15.56 -20.70 1.67
N ALA A 231 14.90 -21.81 1.33
CA ALA A 231 15.52 -22.96 0.68
C ALA A 231 16.05 -22.63 -0.73
N THR A 232 15.35 -21.74 -1.45
CA THR A 232 15.71 -21.32 -2.81
C THR A 232 16.58 -20.06 -2.84
N GLY A 233 16.88 -19.45 -1.69
CA GLY A 233 17.71 -18.24 -1.58
C GLY A 233 17.06 -16.98 -2.14
N VAL A 234 15.71 -16.93 -2.24
CA VAL A 234 14.97 -15.77 -2.72
C VAL A 234 14.10 -15.17 -1.60
N SER A 235 13.54 -13.98 -1.82
CA SER A 235 12.60 -13.39 -0.88
C SER A 235 11.15 -13.84 -1.16
N VAL A 236 10.29 -13.81 -0.13
CA VAL A 236 8.83 -14.00 -0.31
C VAL A 236 8.26 -12.99 -1.31
N HIS A 237 8.78 -11.76 -1.30
CA HIS A 237 8.40 -10.74 -2.31
C HIS A 237 8.69 -11.21 -3.73
N ALA A 238 9.85 -11.84 -3.97
CA ALA A 238 10.21 -12.33 -5.29
C ALA A 238 9.31 -13.50 -5.75
N LEU A 239 8.94 -14.43 -4.84
CA LEU A 239 7.97 -15.50 -5.14
C LEU A 239 6.60 -14.92 -5.52
N ILE A 240 6.08 -13.97 -4.74
CA ILE A 240 4.81 -13.32 -5.03
C ILE A 240 4.89 -12.57 -6.37
N THR A 241 5.95 -11.81 -6.62
CA THR A 241 6.14 -11.06 -7.86
C THR A 241 6.21 -12.01 -9.07
N ALA A 242 6.90 -13.15 -8.96
CA ALA A 242 6.94 -14.16 -10.00
C ALA A 242 5.55 -14.74 -10.28
N ALA A 243 4.76 -15.01 -9.23
CA ALA A 243 3.37 -15.47 -9.39
C ALA A 243 2.50 -14.43 -10.11
N LEU A 244 2.65 -13.14 -9.76
CA LEU A 244 1.95 -12.05 -10.42
C LEU A 244 2.32 -11.96 -11.92
N LEU A 245 3.62 -11.99 -12.25
CA LEU A 245 4.11 -11.90 -13.63
C LEU A 245 3.69 -13.12 -14.47
N ALA A 246 3.81 -14.33 -13.95
CA ALA A 246 3.37 -15.56 -14.64
C ALA A 246 1.86 -15.54 -14.90
N THR A 247 1.06 -15.06 -13.93
CA THR A 247 -0.39 -14.93 -14.10
C THR A 247 -0.72 -13.83 -15.10
N ALA A 248 -0.06 -12.66 -15.03
CA ALA A 248 -0.25 -11.57 -15.97
C ALA A 248 0.05 -11.98 -17.41
N ARG A 249 1.12 -12.80 -17.62
CA ARG A 249 1.43 -13.31 -18.96
C ARG A 249 0.27 -14.13 -19.56
N ARG A 250 -0.42 -14.92 -18.75
CA ARG A 250 -1.57 -15.74 -19.17
C ARG A 250 -2.81 -14.91 -19.52
N GLN A 251 -2.90 -13.67 -19.05
CA GLN A 251 -3.98 -12.73 -19.44
C GLN A 251 -3.71 -12.04 -20.78
N LEU A 252 -2.49 -12.13 -21.31
CA LEU A 252 -2.12 -11.52 -22.58
C LEU A 252 -2.19 -12.55 -23.71
N PRO A 253 -2.67 -12.17 -24.91
CA PRO A 253 -2.84 -13.10 -26.02
C PRO A 253 -1.51 -13.55 -26.64
N GLY A 254 -1.53 -14.69 -27.33
CA GLY A 254 -0.42 -15.26 -28.10
C GLY A 254 0.57 -16.04 -27.24
N ASP A 255 1.42 -16.81 -27.91
CA ASP A 255 2.37 -17.77 -27.29
C ASP A 255 3.82 -17.22 -27.21
N GLU A 256 4.07 -16.02 -27.76
CA GLU A 256 5.38 -15.40 -27.73
C GLU A 256 5.67 -14.77 -26.35
N PRO A 257 6.94 -14.72 -25.93
CA PRO A 257 7.31 -13.96 -24.72
C PRO A 257 6.87 -12.50 -24.81
N ARG A 258 6.40 -11.94 -23.69
CA ARG A 258 5.98 -10.53 -23.57
C ARG A 258 6.85 -9.80 -22.55
N THR A 259 7.17 -8.54 -22.83
CA THR A 259 7.87 -7.68 -21.87
C THR A 259 6.90 -7.24 -20.78
N LEU A 260 7.01 -7.82 -19.60
CA LEU A 260 6.20 -7.49 -18.43
C LEU A 260 7.02 -6.71 -17.42
N GLY A 261 6.37 -5.73 -16.77
CA GLY A 261 6.98 -4.91 -15.73
C GLY A 261 6.41 -5.21 -14.35
N CYS A 262 7.29 -5.22 -13.34
CA CYS A 262 6.88 -5.17 -11.95
C CYS A 262 7.38 -3.90 -11.29
N LEU A 263 6.48 -3.12 -10.70
CA LEU A 263 6.81 -1.98 -9.85
C LEU A 263 6.73 -2.42 -8.39
N SER A 264 7.85 -2.31 -7.67
CA SER A 264 7.98 -2.65 -6.25
C SER A 264 8.27 -1.40 -5.45
N PRO A 265 7.35 -0.94 -4.57
CA PRO A 265 7.66 0.09 -3.58
C PRO A 265 8.74 -0.39 -2.60
N VAL A 266 9.67 0.49 -2.26
CA VAL A 266 10.83 0.24 -1.39
C VAL A 266 10.85 1.25 -0.25
N ASP A 267 10.80 0.76 0.99
CA ASP A 267 10.93 1.59 2.20
C ASP A 267 12.37 2.12 2.33
N LEU A 268 12.48 3.43 2.49
CA LEU A 268 13.78 4.12 2.63
C LEU A 268 14.19 4.35 4.09
N ARG A 269 13.30 4.11 5.08
CA ARG A 269 13.55 4.50 6.49
C ARG A 269 14.84 3.97 7.06
N SER A 270 15.12 2.68 6.84
CA SER A 270 16.34 2.04 7.32
C SER A 270 17.61 2.46 6.57
N ARG A 271 17.48 3.13 5.44
CA ARG A 271 18.58 3.61 4.58
C ARG A 271 18.94 5.07 4.85
N LEU A 272 18.10 5.79 5.60
CA LEU A 272 18.37 7.15 6.03
C LEU A 272 19.40 7.17 7.16
N SER A 273 20.06 8.29 7.35
CA SER A 273 21.04 8.49 8.43
C SER A 273 20.74 9.78 9.20
N PRO A 274 20.25 9.68 10.45
CA PRO A 274 19.87 8.46 11.15
C PRO A 274 18.62 7.78 10.52
N PRO A 275 18.39 6.49 10.79
CA PRO A 275 17.18 5.80 10.35
C PRO A 275 15.90 6.50 10.86
N ALA A 276 14.88 6.60 10.00
CA ALA A 276 13.61 7.20 10.38
C ALA A 276 12.71 6.18 11.10
N PRO A 277 12.01 6.60 12.18
CA PRO A 277 11.04 5.75 12.86
C PRO A 277 9.87 5.36 11.94
N ALA A 278 9.29 4.17 12.16
CA ALA A 278 8.11 3.73 11.39
C ALA A 278 6.94 4.71 11.52
N LEU A 279 6.73 5.27 12.71
CA LEU A 279 5.65 6.23 13.00
C LEU A 279 5.91 7.65 12.48
N MET A 280 7.07 7.93 11.89
CA MET A 280 7.27 9.23 11.23
C MET A 280 6.30 9.38 10.07
N MET A 281 5.35 10.31 10.21
CA MET A 281 4.23 10.54 9.28
C MET A 281 4.72 11.25 8.01
N ILE A 282 5.37 10.49 7.12
CA ILE A 282 5.84 10.90 5.79
C ILE A 282 5.80 9.70 4.84
N PRO A 283 5.66 9.90 3.52
CA PRO A 283 5.86 8.85 2.52
C PRO A 283 7.37 8.62 2.28
N ALA A 284 8.01 7.79 3.13
CA ALA A 284 9.42 7.45 3.02
C ALA A 284 9.63 6.24 2.09
N VAL A 285 9.10 6.32 0.89
CA VAL A 285 9.07 5.23 -0.08
C VAL A 285 9.58 5.69 -1.44
N THR A 286 10.35 4.85 -2.11
CA THR A 286 10.68 4.94 -3.53
C THR A 286 10.12 3.73 -4.27
N THR A 287 10.33 3.64 -5.56
CA THR A 287 9.86 2.50 -6.38
C THR A 287 11.01 1.88 -7.15
N HIS A 288 10.91 0.59 -7.42
CA HIS A 288 11.80 -0.12 -8.34
C HIS A 288 10.97 -0.74 -9.45
N LEU A 289 11.10 -0.22 -10.66
CA LEU A 289 10.51 -0.83 -11.86
C LEU A 289 11.55 -1.71 -12.53
N GLN A 290 11.22 -2.98 -12.69
CA GLN A 290 11.99 -3.93 -13.48
C GLN A 290 11.12 -4.56 -14.58
N THR A 291 11.69 -4.76 -15.76
CA THR A 291 11.01 -5.39 -16.90
C THR A 291 11.68 -6.72 -17.26
N LEU A 292 10.89 -7.75 -17.52
CA LEU A 292 11.34 -9.08 -17.89
C LEU A 292 10.56 -9.57 -19.13
N ASP A 293 11.22 -10.37 -19.97
CA ASP A 293 10.51 -11.11 -21.01
C ASP A 293 9.98 -12.41 -20.38
N VAL A 294 8.67 -12.57 -20.38
CA VAL A 294 7.98 -13.67 -19.73
C VAL A 294 7.28 -14.51 -20.80
N ALA A 295 7.69 -15.78 -20.94
CA ALA A 295 7.02 -16.75 -21.79
C ALA A 295 5.75 -17.29 -21.10
N PRO A 296 4.75 -17.83 -21.85
CA PRO A 296 3.54 -18.41 -21.28
C PRO A 296 3.80 -19.56 -20.30
N ASP A 297 4.87 -20.32 -20.55
CA ASP A 297 5.35 -21.48 -19.79
C ASP A 297 6.59 -21.19 -18.94
N ALA A 298 6.90 -19.90 -18.69
CA ALA A 298 8.05 -19.52 -17.88
C ALA A 298 8.04 -20.21 -16.50
N ASP A 299 9.18 -20.78 -16.10
CA ASP A 299 9.34 -21.35 -14.76
C ASP A 299 9.22 -20.27 -13.69
N PRO A 300 8.25 -20.37 -12.77
CA PRO A 300 8.06 -19.37 -11.71
C PRO A 300 9.27 -19.23 -10.77
N PHE A 301 10.07 -20.30 -10.56
CA PHE A 301 11.28 -20.22 -9.74
C PHE A 301 12.38 -19.40 -10.41
N GLU A 302 12.56 -19.55 -11.73
CA GLU A 302 13.52 -18.75 -12.48
C GLU A 302 13.10 -17.26 -12.52
N LEU A 303 11.80 -16.99 -12.69
CA LEU A 303 11.27 -15.63 -12.56
C LEU A 303 11.58 -15.06 -11.17
N ALA A 304 11.34 -15.84 -10.10
CA ALA A 304 11.59 -15.39 -8.74
C ALA A 304 13.08 -15.10 -8.49
N ARG A 305 14.00 -15.93 -8.99
CA ARG A 305 15.45 -15.70 -8.90
C ARG A 305 15.85 -14.41 -9.62
N THR A 306 15.32 -14.21 -10.82
CA THR A 306 15.59 -12.98 -11.62
C THR A 306 15.08 -11.74 -10.91
N VAL A 307 13.83 -11.76 -10.42
CA VAL A 307 13.23 -10.66 -9.64
C VAL A 307 14.06 -10.35 -8.40
N HIS A 308 14.46 -11.39 -7.66
CA HIS A 308 15.26 -11.26 -6.44
C HIS A 308 16.62 -10.60 -6.71
N ALA A 309 17.33 -11.10 -7.72
CA ALA A 309 18.65 -10.59 -8.09
C ALA A 309 18.60 -9.11 -8.48
N ARG A 310 17.67 -8.73 -9.38
CA ARG A 310 17.56 -7.33 -9.85
C ARG A 310 17.14 -6.37 -8.74
N LEU A 311 16.21 -6.78 -7.88
CA LEU A 311 15.86 -5.97 -6.71
C LEU A 311 17.06 -5.85 -5.75
N GLY A 312 17.82 -6.93 -5.56
CA GLY A 312 19.06 -6.94 -4.77
C GLY A 312 20.09 -5.96 -5.30
N GLU A 313 20.32 -5.94 -6.61
CA GLU A 313 21.23 -5.00 -7.29
C GLU A 313 20.79 -3.54 -7.07
N PHE A 314 19.52 -3.23 -7.29
CA PHE A 314 18.95 -1.91 -7.02
C PHE A 314 19.15 -1.49 -5.55
N LEU A 315 18.95 -2.42 -4.62
CA LEU A 315 19.08 -2.15 -3.19
C LEU A 315 20.54 -2.07 -2.71
N ALA A 316 21.51 -2.61 -3.41
CA ALA A 316 22.91 -2.63 -2.99
C ALA A 316 23.60 -1.25 -3.10
N GLY A 317 23.13 -0.40 -4.00
CA GLY A 317 23.70 0.92 -4.28
C GLY A 317 22.89 2.10 -3.74
N ASP A 318 23.14 3.26 -4.34
CA ASP A 318 22.44 4.52 -4.08
C ASP A 318 21.21 4.73 -5.00
N GLU A 319 20.92 3.79 -5.88
CA GLU A 319 19.83 3.86 -6.84
C GLU A 319 18.46 4.16 -6.19
N PRO A 320 18.11 3.61 -4.99
CA PRO A 320 16.88 3.98 -4.31
C PRO A 320 16.77 5.49 -4.02
N PHE A 321 17.88 6.15 -3.75
CA PHE A 321 17.92 7.60 -3.56
C PHE A 321 17.89 8.37 -4.88
N GLN A 322 18.46 7.83 -5.95
CA GLN A 322 18.33 8.43 -7.27
C GLN A 322 16.90 8.34 -7.80
N GLU A 323 16.25 7.19 -7.63
CA GLU A 323 14.86 6.97 -8.09
C GLU A 323 13.89 7.95 -7.41
N ILE A 324 14.00 8.18 -6.09
CA ILE A 324 13.13 9.15 -5.43
C ILE A 324 13.40 10.59 -5.89
N ARG A 325 14.65 10.93 -6.28
CA ARG A 325 15.01 12.26 -6.76
C ARG A 325 14.44 12.57 -8.14
N ILE A 326 14.23 11.57 -8.99
CA ILE A 326 13.62 11.77 -10.32
C ILE A 326 12.08 11.83 -10.28
N THR A 327 11.45 11.76 -9.11
CA THR A 327 9.99 11.88 -8.96
C THR A 327 9.40 13.11 -9.68
N PRO A 328 10.03 14.31 -9.72
CA PRO A 328 9.50 15.47 -10.46
C PRO A 328 9.36 15.23 -11.97
N GLU A 329 10.09 14.26 -12.53
CA GLU A 329 10.05 13.94 -13.95
C GLU A 329 8.98 12.93 -14.33
N ILE A 330 8.37 12.23 -13.35
CA ILE A 330 7.34 11.21 -13.60
C ILE A 330 6.12 11.77 -14.35
N PRO A 331 5.56 12.95 -14.01
CA PRO A 331 4.43 13.51 -14.76
C PRO A 331 4.74 13.77 -16.24
N ARG A 332 6.00 14.07 -16.58
CA ARG A 332 6.47 14.26 -17.96
C ARG A 332 6.85 12.96 -18.66
N ASN A 333 7.19 11.94 -17.88
CA ASN A 333 7.65 10.62 -18.35
C ASN A 333 6.92 9.51 -17.60
N PRO A 334 5.60 9.32 -17.81
CA PRO A 334 4.79 8.37 -17.02
C PRO A 334 5.27 6.92 -17.16
N PHE A 335 5.94 6.57 -18.24
CA PHE A 335 6.53 5.24 -18.46
C PHE A 335 7.56 4.84 -17.39
N LEU A 336 8.14 5.81 -16.66
CA LEU A 336 9.05 5.52 -15.54
C LEU A 336 8.38 4.72 -14.39
N GLN A 337 7.05 4.75 -14.30
CA GLN A 337 6.27 4.02 -13.30
C GLN A 337 5.19 3.10 -13.89
N LEU A 338 5.09 2.99 -15.22
CA LEU A 338 4.13 2.07 -15.84
C LEU A 338 4.67 0.64 -15.79
N ALA A 339 3.96 -0.22 -15.11
CA ALA A 339 4.27 -1.64 -14.94
C ALA A 339 3.04 -2.49 -15.26
N THR A 340 3.25 -3.75 -15.60
CA THR A 340 2.16 -4.73 -15.78
C THR A 340 1.49 -5.03 -14.43
N VAL A 341 2.32 -5.17 -13.38
CA VAL A 341 1.87 -5.44 -12.01
C VAL A 341 2.58 -4.51 -11.02
N ILE A 342 1.88 -4.14 -9.96
CA ILE A 342 2.42 -3.40 -8.83
C ILE A 342 2.35 -4.31 -7.60
N ALA A 343 3.51 -4.67 -7.05
CA ALA A 343 3.60 -5.54 -5.87
C ALA A 343 3.99 -4.72 -4.64
N THR A 344 3.00 -4.16 -3.93
CA THR A 344 3.24 -3.45 -2.69
C THR A 344 3.22 -4.41 -1.52
N ASN A 345 4.40 -4.74 -0.98
CA ASN A 345 4.57 -5.73 0.08
C ASN A 345 5.09 -5.07 1.36
N MET A 346 4.23 -4.98 2.36
CA MET A 346 4.57 -4.40 3.68
C MET A 346 5.43 -5.33 4.53
N GLY A 347 5.59 -6.60 4.11
CA GLY A 347 6.30 -7.62 4.87
C GLY A 347 5.52 -8.09 6.10
N VAL A 348 6.26 -8.52 7.13
CA VAL A 348 5.67 -8.90 8.42
C VAL A 348 5.46 -7.65 9.25
N LEU A 349 4.21 -7.43 9.64
CA LEU A 349 3.81 -6.30 10.47
C LEU A 349 3.43 -6.81 11.87
N PRO A 350 3.82 -6.10 12.93
CA PRO A 350 3.26 -6.37 14.24
C PRO A 350 1.76 -6.02 14.21
N GLY A 351 0.92 -6.92 14.71
CA GLY A 351 -0.49 -6.63 14.96
C GLY A 351 -0.66 -5.60 16.08
N PRO A 352 -1.80 -4.88 16.10
CA PRO A 352 -2.13 -3.99 17.21
C PRO A 352 -2.28 -4.77 18.52
N ARG A 353 -1.89 -4.12 19.65
CA ARG A 353 -2.17 -4.63 20.99
C ARG A 353 -3.51 -4.09 21.46
N LEU A 354 -4.39 -5.00 21.87
CA LEU A 354 -5.74 -4.67 22.34
C LEU A 354 -5.88 -4.94 23.84
N PRO A 355 -6.85 -4.30 24.53
CA PRO A 355 -7.20 -4.66 25.89
C PRO A 355 -7.83 -6.06 25.95
N GLU A 356 -7.86 -6.65 27.16
CA GLU A 356 -8.51 -7.94 27.38
C GLU A 356 -9.99 -7.92 27.00
N GLY A 357 -10.45 -8.98 26.32
CA GLY A 357 -11.84 -9.13 25.87
C GLY A 357 -12.19 -8.40 24.58
N LEU A 358 -11.21 -7.82 23.88
CA LEU A 358 -11.34 -7.30 22.52
C LEU A 358 -10.34 -7.99 21.60
N GLU A 359 -10.79 -8.56 20.50
CA GLU A 359 -9.94 -9.25 19.53
C GLU A 359 -10.11 -8.70 18.10
N ILE A 360 -9.03 -8.74 17.30
CA ILE A 360 -9.08 -8.45 15.86
C ILE A 360 -9.46 -9.72 15.13
N THR A 361 -10.55 -9.67 14.35
CA THR A 361 -11.01 -10.74 13.47
C THR A 361 -10.59 -10.56 12.03
N GLY A 362 -10.23 -9.33 11.64
CA GLY A 362 -9.72 -9.02 10.30
C GLY A 362 -8.98 -7.69 10.26
N MET A 363 -8.01 -7.60 9.33
CA MET A 363 -7.25 -6.36 9.09
C MET A 363 -7.00 -6.19 7.60
N ARG A 364 -7.19 -4.97 7.11
CA ARG A 364 -7.02 -4.62 5.70
C ARG A 364 -6.27 -3.29 5.56
N LEU A 365 -5.48 -3.17 4.49
CA LEU A 365 -4.82 -1.93 4.09
C LEU A 365 -4.82 -1.85 2.57
N LEU A 366 -5.62 -0.93 2.02
CA LEU A 366 -5.67 -0.68 0.58
C LEU A 366 -5.48 0.80 0.27
N PRO A 367 -4.91 1.13 -0.90
CA PRO A 367 -4.94 2.49 -1.41
C PRO A 367 -6.34 2.80 -1.96
N GLY A 368 -6.95 3.88 -1.48
CA GLY A 368 -8.03 4.56 -2.17
C GLY A 368 -7.42 5.58 -3.14
N ARG A 369 -7.75 5.52 -4.43
CA ARG A 369 -7.27 6.45 -5.43
C ARG A 369 -8.43 6.94 -6.28
N GLU A 370 -8.50 8.25 -6.52
CA GLU A 370 -9.62 8.83 -7.26
C GLU A 370 -9.33 9.00 -8.75
N ASN A 371 -8.06 9.24 -9.09
CA ASN A 371 -7.67 9.46 -10.47
C ASN A 371 -7.34 8.13 -11.16
N TYR A 372 -8.37 7.46 -11.64
CA TYR A 372 -8.27 6.36 -12.60
C TYR A 372 -8.38 6.92 -14.01
N PHE A 373 -7.74 6.27 -14.98
CA PHE A 373 -7.68 6.71 -16.36
C PHE A 373 -8.40 5.71 -17.28
N PRO A 374 -9.75 5.66 -17.28
CA PRO A 374 -10.49 4.69 -18.09
C PRO A 374 -10.22 4.85 -19.59
N ALA A 375 -9.94 6.07 -20.07
CA ALA A 375 -9.58 6.33 -21.46
C ALA A 375 -8.23 5.71 -21.89
N ALA A 376 -7.41 5.24 -20.95
CA ALA A 376 -6.14 4.58 -21.28
C ALA A 376 -6.30 3.17 -21.87
N GLY A 377 -7.46 2.54 -21.69
CA GLY A 377 -7.79 1.22 -22.23
C GLY A 377 -7.00 0.05 -21.61
N ARG A 378 -6.08 0.33 -20.71
CA ARG A 378 -5.22 -0.65 -20.01
C ARG A 378 -4.62 -0.09 -18.72
N SER A 379 -4.35 -0.95 -17.74
CA SER A 379 -3.79 -0.53 -16.44
C SER A 379 -2.92 -1.63 -15.84
N PRO A 380 -2.05 -1.29 -14.86
CA PRO A 380 -1.45 -2.28 -13.96
C PRO A 380 -2.52 -3.01 -13.15
N VAL A 381 -2.23 -4.27 -12.80
CA VAL A 381 -2.91 -4.95 -11.67
C VAL A 381 -2.07 -4.72 -10.41
N MET A 382 -2.70 -4.23 -9.35
CA MET A 382 -2.03 -4.01 -8.07
C MET A 382 -2.27 -5.19 -7.12
N ALA A 383 -1.24 -5.58 -6.39
CA ALA A 383 -1.28 -6.53 -5.30
C ALA A 383 -0.78 -5.88 -4.01
N CYS A 384 -1.65 -5.77 -3.01
CA CYS A 384 -1.34 -5.26 -1.68
C CYS A 384 -1.11 -6.45 -0.75
N VAL A 385 0.13 -6.61 -0.28
CA VAL A 385 0.56 -7.77 0.51
C VAL A 385 0.87 -7.35 1.94
N ILE A 386 0.19 -7.98 2.89
CA ILE A 386 0.48 -7.82 4.33
C ILE A 386 0.63 -9.20 4.97
N SER A 387 1.45 -9.28 6.01
CA SER A 387 1.58 -10.49 6.81
C SER A 387 1.48 -10.13 8.28
N VAL A 388 0.43 -10.62 8.94
CA VAL A 388 0.13 -10.35 10.35
C VAL A 388 -0.17 -11.68 11.03
N ASP A 389 0.32 -11.87 12.25
CA ASP A 389 0.12 -13.07 13.07
C ASP A 389 0.35 -14.40 12.33
N GLY A 390 1.40 -14.42 11.50
CA GLY A 390 1.80 -15.61 10.74
C GLY A 390 0.97 -15.87 9.49
N ARG A 391 -0.07 -15.10 9.21
CA ARG A 391 -0.93 -15.21 8.03
C ARG A 391 -0.55 -14.16 6.99
N LEU A 392 -0.54 -14.54 5.72
CA LEU A 392 -0.26 -13.63 4.61
C LEU A 392 -1.54 -13.43 3.80
N THR A 393 -1.86 -12.16 3.52
CA THR A 393 -2.95 -11.79 2.63
C THR A 393 -2.43 -10.99 1.45
N ILE A 394 -3.03 -11.22 0.28
CA ILE A 394 -2.82 -10.46 -0.94
C ILE A 394 -4.17 -9.94 -1.38
N GLU A 395 -4.34 -8.63 -1.41
CA GLU A 395 -5.53 -8.00 -1.93
C GLU A 395 -5.25 -7.34 -3.27
N PHE A 396 -6.18 -7.50 -4.20
CA PHE A 396 -6.13 -6.97 -5.56
C PHE A 396 -7.18 -5.88 -5.71
N PRO A 397 -6.88 -4.61 -5.34
CA PRO A 397 -7.81 -3.50 -5.57
C PRO A 397 -7.93 -3.20 -7.06
N PHE A 398 -9.14 -2.94 -7.52
CA PHE A 398 -9.43 -2.59 -8.91
C PHE A 398 -10.59 -1.60 -9.01
N PHE A 399 -10.62 -0.85 -10.11
CA PHE A 399 -11.72 0.07 -10.40
C PHE A 399 -12.69 -0.61 -11.36
N THR A 400 -13.96 -0.75 -10.95
CA THR A 400 -14.98 -1.52 -11.68
C THR A 400 -15.34 -0.93 -13.04
N ALA A 401 -14.99 0.33 -13.32
CA ALA A 401 -15.08 0.90 -14.66
C ALA A 401 -13.96 0.41 -15.61
N CYS A 402 -12.90 -0.22 -15.07
CA CYS A 402 -11.76 -0.68 -15.88
C CYS A 402 -11.71 -2.21 -15.98
N PHE A 403 -11.94 -2.89 -14.86
CA PHE A 403 -11.86 -4.34 -14.76
C PHE A 403 -13.13 -4.93 -14.18
N SER A 404 -13.59 -6.05 -14.73
CA SER A 404 -14.68 -6.83 -14.15
C SER A 404 -14.22 -7.58 -12.89
N PRO A 405 -15.14 -7.87 -11.96
CA PRO A 405 -14.86 -8.76 -10.84
C PRO A 405 -14.37 -10.15 -11.28
N GLU A 406 -14.88 -10.66 -12.40
CA GLU A 406 -14.52 -11.96 -12.97
C GLU A 406 -13.07 -12.02 -13.41
N LEU A 407 -12.58 -10.99 -14.10
CA LEU A 407 -11.17 -10.90 -14.50
C LEU A 407 -10.25 -10.87 -13.29
N VAL A 408 -10.55 -10.02 -12.29
CA VAL A 408 -9.69 -9.88 -11.12
C VAL A 408 -9.74 -11.11 -10.21
N GLN A 409 -10.90 -11.77 -10.08
CA GLN A 409 -11.00 -13.05 -9.37
C GLN A 409 -10.22 -14.15 -10.08
N GLY A 410 -10.32 -14.24 -11.41
CA GLY A 410 -9.51 -15.18 -12.21
C GLY A 410 -8.00 -14.90 -12.08
N PHE A 411 -7.61 -13.62 -12.03
CA PHE A 411 -6.22 -13.24 -11.77
C PHE A 411 -5.76 -13.66 -10.36
N ARG A 412 -6.55 -13.38 -9.32
CA ARG A 412 -6.30 -13.83 -7.95
C ARG A 412 -6.09 -15.34 -7.86
N ASP A 413 -6.98 -16.12 -8.51
CA ASP A 413 -6.94 -17.58 -8.49
C ASP A 413 -5.70 -18.11 -9.23
N GLY A 414 -5.34 -17.48 -10.36
CA GLY A 414 -4.12 -17.77 -11.08
C GLY A 414 -2.86 -17.52 -10.23
N VAL A 415 -2.82 -16.42 -9.48
CA VAL A 415 -1.74 -16.14 -8.52
C VAL A 415 -1.72 -17.20 -7.42
N GLY A 416 -2.87 -17.59 -6.87
CA GLY A 416 -3.00 -18.64 -5.88
C GLY A 416 -2.42 -19.97 -6.38
N THR A 417 -2.76 -20.37 -7.60
CA THR A 417 -2.25 -21.60 -8.23
C THR A 417 -0.73 -21.59 -8.36
N VAL A 418 -0.12 -20.46 -8.77
CA VAL A 418 1.34 -20.37 -8.86
C VAL A 418 1.99 -20.41 -7.47
N LEU A 419 1.38 -19.74 -6.47
CA LEU A 419 1.89 -19.81 -5.10
C LEU A 419 1.82 -21.23 -4.51
N ASP A 420 0.83 -22.02 -4.90
CA ASP A 420 0.73 -23.44 -4.48
C ASP A 420 1.90 -24.27 -5.02
N THR A 421 2.37 -24.04 -6.25
CA THR A 421 3.57 -24.74 -6.76
C THR A 421 4.81 -24.47 -5.91
N PHE A 422 4.93 -23.26 -5.34
CA PHE A 422 6.03 -22.94 -4.42
C PHE A 422 5.87 -23.63 -3.05
N THR A 423 4.65 -23.79 -2.57
CA THR A 423 4.40 -24.40 -1.26
C THR A 423 4.50 -25.93 -1.32
N GLU A 424 4.14 -26.58 -2.43
CA GLU A 424 4.28 -28.00 -2.66
C GLU A 424 5.76 -28.42 -2.79
N ALA A 425 6.58 -27.61 -3.43
CA ALA A 425 8.03 -27.87 -3.55
C ALA A 425 8.78 -27.84 -2.20
N ALA A 426 8.17 -27.32 -1.13
CA ALA A 426 8.75 -27.29 0.21
C ALA A 426 8.48 -28.58 1.02
N GLU A 427 7.65 -29.49 0.53
CA GLU A 427 7.42 -30.77 1.20
C GLU A 427 8.64 -31.68 0.98
N PRO A 428 9.21 -32.29 2.06
CA PRO A 428 10.22 -33.32 1.86
C PRO A 428 9.58 -34.46 1.08
N ALA A 429 10.30 -34.98 0.06
CA ALA A 429 9.87 -36.18 -0.65
C ALA A 429 9.45 -37.26 0.36
N PRO A 430 8.31 -37.96 0.17
CA PRO A 430 7.92 -39.03 1.05
C PRO A 430 9.08 -40.02 1.18
N ALA A 431 9.43 -40.40 2.42
CA ALA A 431 10.45 -41.38 2.66
C ALA A 431 10.12 -42.64 1.84
N PRO A 432 11.10 -43.27 1.16
CA PRO A 432 10.86 -44.52 0.44
C PRO A 432 10.21 -45.51 1.40
N ALA A 433 9.07 -46.06 0.98
CA ALA A 433 8.41 -47.13 1.72
C ALA A 433 9.38 -48.32 1.81
N ASP A 434 9.73 -48.69 3.06
CA ASP A 434 10.52 -49.90 3.36
C ASP A 434 9.78 -51.19 2.95
#